data_c7941adc02bf2635d2bb522a340973a6
#
_entry.id   c7941adc02bf2635d2bb522a340973a6
#
_cell.length_a   1.000
_cell.length_b   1.000
_cell.length_c   1.000
_cell.angle_alpha   90.00
_cell.angle_beta   90.00
_cell.angle_gamma   90.00
#
_symmetry.space_group_name_H-M   'P 1'
#
loop_
_entity.id
_entity.type
_entity.pdbx_description
1 polymer ?
#
loop_
_entity_poly.entity_id
_entity_poly.type
_entity_poly.pdbx_seq_one_letter_code
_entity_poly.pdbx_strand_id
1 'polypeptide(L)'
;MRGLLIGALALALAVPAVAADGEAEAGTDLGSGTASYFSREMAGNRTANGERCDPDTLTAAHRTAPFGSRIRVTSLSTGKSVVVRINDRGPFSGGRVIDLSHAAAREIGMHRTGTARVALTQLED
;
A
#
# COMPACT_ATOMS: atom_id res chain seq x y z
N MET A 1 45.42 16.22 -11.07
CA MET A 1 45.04 15.87 -10.75
C MET A 1 44.43 15.68 -10.11
N ARG A 2 44.28 15.74 -9.95
CA ARG A 2 43.82 15.63 -9.21
C ARG A 2 42.69 15.63 -9.03
N GLY A 3 42.38 15.88 -8.83
CA GLY A 3 41.34 15.77 -8.42
C GLY A 3 40.47 15.51 -8.91
N LEU A 4 40.64 15.56 -9.19
CA LEU A 4 39.76 15.30 -9.47
C LEU A 4 39.10 14.53 -9.32
N LEU A 5 39.21 14.28 -9.36
CA LEU A 5 38.71 13.42 -9.17
C LEU A 5 37.94 13.28 -8.47
N ILE A 6 38.04 13.49 -8.02
CA ILE A 6 37.45 13.62 -7.19
C ILE A 6 36.24 13.74 -7.26
N GLY A 7 36.16 14.52 -7.58
CA GLY A 7 34.89 14.87 -7.50
C GLY A 7 34.11 13.76 -7.83
N ALA A 8 34.43 13.36 -8.68
CA ALA A 8 33.76 12.30 -9.15
C ALA A 8 33.22 11.61 -8.05
N LEU A 9 34.00 11.34 -7.29
CA LEU A 9 33.68 10.63 -6.29
C LEU A 9 32.39 10.98 -5.68
N ALA A 10 32.46 11.86 -5.21
CA ALA A 10 31.39 12.25 -4.41
C ALA A 10 30.06 11.91 -4.90
N LEU A 11 29.78 12.29 -5.88
CA LEU A 11 28.56 12.13 -6.36
C LEU A 11 27.97 10.85 -6.29
N ALA A 12 28.57 10.09 -6.76
CA ALA A 12 28.08 8.81 -6.84
C ALA A 12 27.44 8.43 -5.56
N LEU A 13 27.95 8.77 -4.57
CA LEU A 13 27.47 8.41 -3.35
C LEU A 13 26.05 8.61 -3.06
N ALA A 14 25.70 9.62 -3.14
CA ALA A 14 24.42 9.95 -2.72
C ALA A 14 23.35 9.07 -3.28
N VAL A 15 23.39 8.83 -4.39
CA VAL A 15 22.41 8.06 -5.01
C VAL A 15 22.07 6.74 -4.42
N PRO A 16 22.99 5.96 -4.18
CA PRO A 16 22.71 4.65 -3.68
C PRO A 16 21.74 4.63 -2.54
N ALA A 17 21.91 5.52 -1.74
CA ALA A 17 21.11 5.59 -0.57
C ALA A 17 19.66 5.57 -0.91
N VAL A 18 19.32 6.29 -1.79
CA VAL A 18 17.96 6.37 -2.15
C VAL A 18 17.46 5.10 -2.68
N ALA A 19 18.17 4.58 -3.54
CA ALA A 19 17.76 3.36 -4.13
C ALA A 19 17.42 2.39 -3.04
N ALA A 20 18.02 2.57 -1.99
CA ALA A 20 17.82 1.64 -0.95
C ALA A 20 16.37 1.52 -0.61
N ASP A 21 15.71 2.55 -0.69
CA ASP A 21 14.38 2.50 -0.26
C ASP A 21 13.72 1.65 -1.22
N GLY A 22 14.48 1.20 -1.94
CA GLY A 22 14.07 0.29 -2.83
C GLY A 22 12.71 0.03 -3.10
N GLU A 23 12.11 0.14 -2.20
CA GLU A 23 10.91 -0.10 -2.36
C GLU A 23 10.43 0.57 -3.40
N ALA A 24 11.08 1.09 -3.90
CA ALA A 24 10.65 1.88 -4.87
C ALA A 24 10.17 1.22 -6.09
N GLU A 25 9.24 0.38 -6.05
CA GLU A 25 8.59 0.01 -7.28
C GLU A 25 7.90 1.27 -7.78
N ALA A 26 8.07 1.55 -9.04
CA ALA A 26 7.45 2.73 -9.62
C ALA A 26 5.94 2.62 -9.56
N GLY A 27 5.30 3.74 -9.45
CA GLY A 27 3.86 3.73 -9.36
C GLY A 27 3.27 5.12 -9.40
N THR A 28 1.97 5.16 -9.29
CA THR A 28 1.19 6.39 -9.29
C THR A 28 0.72 6.68 -7.87
N ASP A 29 1.00 7.90 -7.43
CA ASP A 29 0.58 8.31 -6.10
C ASP A 29 -0.93 8.51 -6.11
N LEU A 30 -1.63 7.82 -5.25
CA LEU A 30 -3.07 7.93 -5.12
C LEU A 30 -3.47 8.78 -3.91
N GLY A 31 -2.51 9.40 -3.25
CA GLY A 31 -2.81 10.27 -2.12
C GLY A 31 -2.84 9.53 -0.81
N SER A 32 -3.37 10.19 0.19
CA SER A 32 -3.41 9.62 1.53
C SER A 32 -4.80 9.79 2.13
N GLY A 33 -5.07 9.08 3.17
CA GLY A 33 -6.35 9.14 3.84
C GLY A 33 -6.43 8.08 4.92
N THR A 34 -7.62 7.81 5.39
CA THR A 34 -7.84 6.83 6.44
C THR A 34 -8.13 5.47 5.84
N ALA A 35 -7.45 4.45 6.32
CA ALA A 35 -7.74 3.07 5.98
C ALA A 35 -8.52 2.43 7.11
N SER A 36 -9.39 1.50 6.76
CA SER A 36 -10.00 0.61 7.72
C SER A 36 -9.79 -0.81 7.19
N TYR A 37 -10.33 -1.80 7.87
CA TYR A 37 -10.27 -3.16 7.34
C TYR A 37 -11.60 -3.85 7.62
N PHE A 38 -11.93 -4.84 6.76
CA PHE A 38 -13.22 -5.47 6.88
C PHE A 38 -13.16 -6.62 7.88
N SER A 39 -14.31 -6.93 8.43
CA SER A 39 -14.43 -7.94 9.46
C SER A 39 -14.15 -9.34 8.92
N ARG A 40 -13.60 -10.20 9.75
CA ARG A 40 -13.42 -11.59 9.37
C ARG A 40 -14.77 -12.26 9.10
N GLU A 41 -15.86 -11.67 9.56
CA GLU A 41 -17.17 -12.23 9.28
C GLU A 41 -17.55 -12.11 7.82
N MET A 42 -16.81 -11.33 7.06
CA MET A 42 -17.07 -11.20 5.63
C MET A 42 -16.51 -12.41 4.85
N ALA A 43 -15.79 -13.30 5.53
CA ALA A 43 -15.18 -14.45 4.86
C ALA A 43 -16.23 -15.23 4.07
N GLY A 44 -15.91 -15.54 2.83
CA GLY A 44 -16.79 -16.31 1.96
C GLY A 44 -17.80 -15.49 1.18
N ASN A 45 -18.01 -14.23 1.54
CA ASN A 45 -18.91 -13.38 0.79
C ASN A 45 -18.31 -13.03 -0.56
N ARG A 46 -19.14 -12.81 -1.55
CA ARG A 46 -18.65 -12.42 -2.87
C ARG A 46 -18.17 -10.97 -2.82
N THR A 47 -17.02 -10.73 -3.42
CA THR A 47 -16.53 -9.38 -3.60
C THR A 47 -17.04 -8.87 -4.94
N ALA A 48 -16.79 -7.59 -5.22
CA ALA A 48 -17.30 -6.98 -6.45
C ALA A 48 -16.70 -7.60 -7.71
N ASN A 49 -15.50 -8.17 -7.64
CA ASN A 49 -14.93 -8.81 -8.81
C ASN A 49 -15.33 -10.28 -8.92
N GLY A 50 -16.19 -10.77 -8.03
CA GLY A 50 -16.69 -12.13 -8.09
C GLY A 50 -15.93 -13.15 -7.26
N GLU A 51 -14.81 -12.77 -6.68
CA GLU A 51 -14.06 -13.68 -5.82
C GLU A 51 -14.75 -13.84 -4.49
N ARG A 52 -14.39 -14.86 -3.74
CA ARG A 52 -14.82 -14.98 -2.36
C ARG A 52 -13.88 -14.17 -1.49
N CYS A 53 -14.44 -13.45 -0.54
CA CYS A 53 -13.64 -12.68 0.40
C CYS A 53 -12.83 -13.64 1.27
N ASP A 54 -11.56 -13.39 1.39
CA ASP A 54 -10.67 -14.18 2.24
C ASP A 54 -9.85 -13.22 3.10
N PRO A 55 -10.19 -13.08 4.37
CA PRO A 55 -9.50 -12.13 5.25
C PRO A 55 -8.02 -12.45 5.45
N ASP A 56 -7.59 -13.66 5.10
CA ASP A 56 -6.20 -14.06 5.34
C ASP A 56 -5.30 -13.86 4.11
N THR A 57 -5.83 -13.29 3.03
CA THR A 57 -5.00 -12.94 1.87
C THR A 57 -4.82 -11.42 1.84
N LEU A 58 -3.85 -10.97 1.05
CA LEU A 58 -3.53 -9.53 1.00
C LEU A 58 -4.35 -8.87 -0.10
N THR A 59 -5.57 -8.51 0.24
CA THR A 59 -6.50 -7.89 -0.70
C THR A 59 -7.12 -6.66 -0.08
N ALA A 60 -7.83 -5.88 -0.90
CA ALA A 60 -8.47 -4.67 -0.40
C ALA A 60 -9.56 -4.20 -1.34
N ALA A 61 -10.40 -3.31 -0.83
CA ALA A 61 -11.41 -2.62 -1.60
C ALA A 61 -10.95 -1.20 -1.87
N HIS A 62 -11.12 -0.73 -3.09
CA HIS A 62 -10.81 0.64 -3.48
C HIS A 62 -11.91 1.09 -4.44
N ARG A 63 -12.21 2.40 -4.42
CA ARG A 63 -13.36 2.89 -5.18
C ARG A 63 -13.17 2.78 -6.68
N THR A 64 -11.97 3.05 -7.17
CA THR A 64 -11.77 3.21 -8.61
C THR A 64 -10.61 2.43 -9.21
N ALA A 65 -9.65 1.97 -8.41
CA ALA A 65 -8.50 1.26 -8.97
C ALA A 65 -8.99 -0.01 -9.68
N PRO A 66 -8.46 -0.34 -10.83
CA PRO A 66 -8.92 -1.53 -11.56
C PRO A 66 -8.75 -2.78 -10.73
N PHE A 67 -9.68 -3.72 -10.89
CA PHE A 67 -9.54 -5.01 -10.19
C PHE A 67 -8.23 -5.66 -10.62
N GLY A 68 -7.55 -6.24 -9.68
CA GLY A 68 -6.24 -6.84 -9.93
C GLY A 68 -5.08 -5.89 -9.75
N SER A 69 -5.36 -4.59 -9.60
CA SER A 69 -4.29 -3.62 -9.37
C SER A 69 -3.57 -3.94 -8.06
N ARG A 70 -2.27 -3.69 -8.04
CA ARG A 70 -1.49 -3.82 -6.82
C ARG A 70 -1.28 -2.43 -6.25
N ILE A 71 -1.62 -2.26 -5.00
CA ILE A 71 -1.47 -0.97 -4.33
C ILE A 71 -0.59 -1.16 -3.11
N ARG A 72 0.46 -0.34 -2.98
CA ARG A 72 1.27 -0.33 -1.77
C ARG A 72 0.59 0.61 -0.80
N VAL A 73 0.30 0.11 0.38
CA VAL A 73 -0.35 0.86 1.44
C VAL A 73 0.69 1.06 2.53
N THR A 74 1.01 2.30 2.85
CA THR A 74 2.03 2.63 3.84
C THR A 74 1.37 3.33 5.01
N SER A 75 1.56 2.80 6.20
CA SER A 75 1.07 3.44 7.41
C SER A 75 1.92 4.66 7.70
N LEU A 76 1.28 5.82 7.84
CA LEU A 76 2.03 7.04 8.08
C LEU A 76 2.55 7.10 9.52
N SER A 77 1.97 6.35 10.44
CA SER A 77 2.44 6.37 11.81
C SER A 77 3.54 5.36 12.08
N THR A 78 3.54 4.22 11.41
CA THR A 78 4.54 3.20 11.68
C THR A 78 5.60 3.10 10.61
N GLY A 79 5.31 3.59 9.41
CA GLY A 79 6.21 3.44 8.27
C GLY A 79 6.13 2.06 7.62
N LYS A 80 5.34 1.15 8.17
CA LYS A 80 5.22 -0.18 7.60
C LYS A 80 4.34 -0.13 6.37
N SER A 81 4.61 -0.98 5.41
CA SER A 81 3.80 -1.04 4.20
C SER A 81 3.47 -2.46 3.82
N VAL A 82 2.46 -2.59 2.97
CA VAL A 82 2.03 -3.88 2.46
C VAL A 82 1.48 -3.64 1.06
N VAL A 83 1.66 -4.61 0.18
CA VAL A 83 1.09 -4.52 -1.16
C VAL A 83 -0.15 -5.40 -1.19
N VAL A 84 -1.28 -4.82 -1.62
CA VAL A 84 -2.55 -5.53 -1.69
C VAL A 84 -3.06 -5.56 -3.11
N ARG A 85 -3.87 -6.55 -3.42
CA ARG A 85 -4.52 -6.68 -4.72
C ARG A 85 -5.97 -6.22 -4.56
N ILE A 86 -6.43 -5.38 -5.46
CA ILE A 86 -7.79 -4.85 -5.39
C ILE A 86 -8.77 -5.85 -5.97
N ASN A 87 -9.74 -6.26 -5.18
CA ASN A 87 -10.77 -7.20 -5.62
C ASN A 87 -12.19 -6.76 -5.23
N ASP A 88 -12.34 -5.56 -4.70
CA ASP A 88 -13.65 -5.13 -4.25
C ASP A 88 -13.78 -3.62 -4.41
N ARG A 89 -14.98 -3.12 -4.25
CA ARG A 89 -15.28 -1.69 -4.36
C ARG A 89 -15.65 -1.13 -2.99
N GLY A 90 -15.29 0.12 -2.78
CA GLY A 90 -15.46 0.85 -1.53
C GLY A 90 -14.11 1.32 -1.05
N PRO A 91 -14.08 1.91 0.13
CA PRO A 91 -15.18 2.24 1.03
C PRO A 91 -16.00 3.42 0.50
N PHE A 92 -17.27 3.46 0.89
CA PHE A 92 -18.14 4.52 0.43
C PHE A 92 -18.46 5.53 1.55
N SER A 93 -17.87 5.35 2.71
CA SER A 93 -18.01 6.31 3.80
C SER A 93 -16.96 7.41 3.66
N GLY A 94 -17.31 8.62 4.02
CA GLY A 94 -16.40 9.73 3.86
C GLY A 94 -15.13 9.58 4.66
N GLY A 95 -14.06 10.08 4.10
CA GLY A 95 -12.79 10.09 4.81
C GLY A 95 -11.95 8.82 4.67
N ARG A 96 -12.55 7.72 4.30
CA ARG A 96 -11.80 6.48 4.13
C ARG A 96 -11.44 6.29 2.67
N VAL A 97 -10.25 5.83 2.42
CA VAL A 97 -9.73 5.68 1.06
C VAL A 97 -9.52 4.22 0.66
N ILE A 98 -9.45 3.32 1.63
CA ILE A 98 -9.22 1.92 1.32
C ILE A 98 -9.70 1.06 2.49
N ASP A 99 -10.25 -0.11 2.19
CA ASP A 99 -10.58 -1.09 3.22
C ASP A 99 -9.70 -2.31 2.98
N LEU A 100 -8.89 -2.65 3.94
CA LEU A 100 -7.91 -3.72 3.82
C LEU A 100 -8.47 -5.04 4.31
N SER A 101 -7.89 -6.13 3.84
CA SER A 101 -8.16 -7.42 4.47
C SER A 101 -7.53 -7.42 5.86
N HIS A 102 -7.96 -8.36 6.70
CA HIS A 102 -7.43 -8.47 8.05
C HIS A 102 -5.92 -8.74 7.99
N ALA A 103 -5.49 -9.61 7.09
CA ALA A 103 -4.06 -9.92 6.95
C ALA A 103 -3.26 -8.67 6.59
N ALA A 104 -3.77 -7.85 5.67
CA ALA A 104 -3.07 -6.63 5.29
C ALA A 104 -3.01 -5.65 6.46
N ALA A 105 -4.10 -5.53 7.21
CA ALA A 105 -4.14 -4.63 8.36
C ALA A 105 -3.08 -5.04 9.39
N ARG A 106 -2.89 -6.34 9.55
CA ARG A 106 -1.88 -6.80 10.50
C ARG A 106 -0.48 -6.47 10.03
N GLU A 107 -0.23 -6.54 8.74
CA GLU A 107 1.10 -6.26 8.20
C GLU A 107 1.54 -4.83 8.48
N ILE A 108 0.62 -3.89 8.51
CA ILE A 108 1.00 -2.51 8.78
C ILE A 108 0.67 -2.10 10.22
N GLY A 109 0.29 -3.07 11.05
CA GLY A 109 0.14 -2.83 12.48
C GLY A 109 -1.13 -2.12 12.90
N MET A 110 -2.17 -2.08 12.06
CA MET A 110 -3.38 -1.34 12.41
C MET A 110 -4.51 -2.23 12.90
N HIS A 111 -4.27 -3.53 13.02
CA HIS A 111 -5.35 -4.44 13.38
C HIS A 111 -5.93 -4.17 14.77
N ARG A 112 -5.16 -3.55 15.64
CA ARG A 112 -5.66 -3.27 16.99
C ARG A 112 -6.38 -1.95 17.08
N THR A 113 -6.04 -0.99 16.22
CA THR A 113 -6.66 0.32 16.29
C THR A 113 -7.87 0.41 15.38
N GLY A 114 -7.99 -0.47 14.42
CA GLY A 114 -9.13 -0.46 13.50
C GLY A 114 -8.98 0.47 12.33
N THR A 115 -8.25 1.54 12.46
CA THR A 115 -8.03 2.50 11.38
C THR A 115 -6.60 2.99 11.46
N ALA A 116 -6.13 3.56 10.36
CA ALA A 116 -4.80 4.16 10.30
C ALA A 116 -4.76 5.18 9.18
N ARG A 117 -3.91 6.18 9.32
CA ARG A 117 -3.66 7.10 8.20
C ARG A 117 -2.63 6.42 7.31
N VAL A 118 -2.92 6.37 6.03
CA VAL A 118 -2.06 5.67 5.08
C VAL A 118 -1.83 6.51 3.83
N ALA A 119 -0.75 6.20 3.13
CA ALA A 119 -0.49 6.72 1.79
C ALA A 119 -0.60 5.55 0.83
N LEU A 120 -1.15 5.80 -0.35
CA LEU A 120 -1.40 4.76 -1.33
C LEU A 120 -0.61 5.03 -2.61
N THR A 121 0.02 3.98 -3.14
CA THR A 121 0.71 4.05 -4.43
C THR A 121 0.24 2.88 -5.27
N GLN A 122 -0.32 3.16 -6.44
CA GLN A 122 -0.71 2.09 -7.35
C GLN A 122 0.53 1.70 -8.14
N LEU A 123 0.93 0.45 -8.03
CA LEU A 123 2.17 -0.01 -8.64
C LEU A 123 1.96 -0.33 -10.11
N GLU A 124 3.03 -0.20 -10.89
CA GLU A 124 2.96 -0.52 -12.30
C GLU A 124 3.09 -2.03 -12.45
N ASP A 125 2.44 -2.57 -13.44
CA ASP A 125 2.52 -4.02 -13.69
C ASP A 125 3.61 -4.35 -14.69
#